data_fd7d36d8ff747adbd80a21be0acc5732
#
_entry.id   fd7d36d8ff747adbd80a21be0acc5732
#
_cell.length_a   1.000
_cell.length_b   1.000
_cell.length_c   1.000
_cell.angle_alpha   90.00
_cell.angle_beta   90.00
_cell.angle_gamma   90.00
#
_symmetry.space_group_name_H-M   'P 1'
#
loop_
_entity.id
_entity.type
_entity.pdbx_description
1 polymer ?
#
loop_
_entity_poly.entity_id
_entity_poly.type
_entity_poly.pdbx_seq_one_letter_code
_entity_poly.pdbx_strand_id
1 'polypeptide(L)'
;TCDTMVEGKTTAVMHYADPGVFTGGDETPVGEPCFFKASDSETWHVVTDTKGTLLWPETTEKSRLCLVSEKASRGYLEYLKCRGISYIAVGKGAIDLKKALEMLVEHFGTRRVAVVGGGHINGSFLREELLDEVSMVYGPGIDGRSSFATAFEGIPKGHEEPYHLKLIAARVMLEDAVWLRYQVK
;
A
#
# COMPACT_ATOMS: atom_id res chain seq x y z
N THR A 1 5.41 -3.34 -16.87
CA THR A 1 4.26 -3.75 -16.02
C THR A 1 4.79 -4.11 -14.64
N CYS A 2 4.07 -3.72 -13.57
CA CYS A 2 4.35 -4.17 -12.21
C CYS A 2 3.61 -5.48 -11.95
N ASP A 3 4.21 -6.35 -11.13
CA ASP A 3 3.60 -7.60 -10.69
C ASP A 3 2.94 -7.48 -9.31
N THR A 4 3.24 -6.41 -8.60
CA THR A 4 2.67 -6.13 -7.27
C THR A 4 2.13 -4.70 -7.21
N MET A 5 0.92 -4.55 -6.70
CA MET A 5 0.28 -3.25 -6.47
C MET A 5 0.06 -3.04 -4.98
N VAL A 6 0.46 -1.89 -4.45
CA VAL A 6 0.31 -1.53 -3.03
C VAL A 6 -0.59 -0.32 -2.90
N GLU A 7 -1.60 -0.44 -2.05
CA GLU A 7 -2.52 0.65 -1.74
C GLU A 7 -2.80 0.76 -0.24
N GLY A 8 -3.37 1.88 0.16
CA GLY A 8 -3.71 2.16 1.55
C GLY A 8 -5.08 1.62 1.96
N LYS A 9 -5.26 1.40 3.26
CA LYS A 9 -6.53 1.00 3.89
C LYS A 9 -7.73 1.83 3.43
N THR A 10 -7.58 3.15 3.33
CA THR A 10 -8.67 4.05 2.94
C THR A 10 -9.23 3.69 1.57
N THR A 11 -8.35 3.39 0.61
CA THR A 11 -8.73 2.94 -0.73
C THR A 11 -9.53 1.63 -0.68
N ALA A 12 -9.06 0.67 0.12
CA ALA A 12 -9.76 -0.60 0.29
C ALA A 12 -11.17 -0.41 0.88
N VAL A 13 -11.31 0.43 1.90
CA VAL A 13 -12.61 0.76 2.52
C VAL A 13 -13.56 1.43 1.53
N MET A 14 -13.05 2.28 0.63
CA MET A 14 -13.88 2.98 -0.35
C MET A 14 -14.38 2.08 -1.48
N HIS A 15 -13.67 1.01 -1.82
CA HIS A 15 -13.91 0.29 -3.06
C HIS A 15 -14.38 -1.16 -2.89
N TYR A 16 -13.92 -1.89 -1.86
CA TYR A 16 -14.19 -3.32 -1.79
C TYR A 16 -14.16 -3.97 -0.40
N ALA A 17 -13.63 -3.31 0.63
CA ALA A 17 -13.68 -3.85 2.00
C ALA A 17 -15.12 -3.79 2.55
N ASP A 18 -15.48 -4.75 3.37
CA ASP A 18 -16.77 -4.71 4.05
C ASP A 18 -16.83 -3.54 5.06
N PRO A 19 -17.99 -2.94 5.27
CA PRO A 19 -18.14 -1.85 6.22
C PRO A 19 -17.93 -2.34 7.65
N GLY A 20 -17.27 -1.51 8.47
CA GLY A 20 -17.03 -1.79 9.87
C GLY A 20 -15.54 -1.98 10.20
N VAL A 21 -15.30 -2.57 11.36
CA VAL A 21 -13.96 -2.81 11.90
C VAL A 21 -13.93 -4.21 12.49
N PHE A 22 -12.89 -4.96 12.18
CA PHE A 22 -12.69 -6.27 12.79
C PHE A 22 -12.57 -6.15 14.32
N THR A 23 -13.37 -6.94 15.02
CA THR A 23 -13.36 -7.07 16.49
C THR A 23 -13.51 -8.55 16.83
N GLY A 24 -12.77 -8.99 17.83
CA GLY A 24 -12.87 -10.36 18.36
C GLY A 24 -11.62 -11.22 18.14
N GLY A 25 -11.71 -12.46 18.62
CA GLY A 25 -10.58 -13.39 18.63
C GLY A 25 -9.53 -13.07 19.72
N ASP A 26 -8.33 -13.60 19.56
CA ASP A 26 -7.20 -13.35 20.44
C ASP A 26 -6.64 -11.95 20.19
N GLU A 27 -6.80 -11.05 21.15
CA GLU A 27 -6.33 -9.65 21.08
C GLU A 27 -4.81 -9.52 21.31
N THR A 28 -4.11 -10.61 21.63
CA THR A 28 -2.66 -10.60 21.83
C THR A 28 -1.97 -10.12 20.54
N PRO A 29 -1.08 -9.12 20.61
CA PRO A 29 -0.29 -8.71 19.46
C PRO A 29 0.55 -9.86 18.89
N VAL A 30 0.78 -9.84 17.60
CA VAL A 30 1.68 -10.82 16.94
C VAL A 30 3.07 -10.79 17.57
N GLY A 31 3.63 -9.59 17.77
CA GLY A 31 4.85 -9.33 18.53
C GLY A 31 6.16 -9.64 17.81
N GLU A 32 6.12 -10.31 16.68
CA GLU A 32 7.28 -10.66 15.86
C GLU A 32 6.95 -10.68 14.37
N PRO A 33 7.92 -10.49 13.48
CA PRO A 33 7.70 -10.60 12.05
C PRO A 33 7.24 -11.99 11.65
N CYS A 34 6.17 -12.06 10.85
CA CYS A 34 5.68 -13.32 10.30
C CYS A 34 4.92 -13.10 9.00
N PHE A 35 4.67 -14.18 8.27
CA PHE A 35 3.85 -14.16 7.07
C PHE A 35 3.02 -15.43 6.92
N PHE A 36 2.02 -15.34 6.08
CA PHE A 36 1.23 -16.48 5.62
C PHE A 36 0.91 -16.29 4.14
N LYS A 37 1.14 -17.33 3.34
CA LYS A 37 0.83 -17.36 1.92
C LYS A 37 -0.35 -18.29 1.68
N ALA A 38 -1.52 -17.73 1.43
CA ALA A 38 -2.76 -18.50 1.24
C ALA A 38 -2.81 -19.24 -0.10
N SER A 39 -2.16 -18.70 -1.12
CA SER A 39 -2.14 -19.24 -2.49
C SER A 39 -0.88 -18.81 -3.22
N ASP A 40 -0.56 -19.49 -4.32
CA ASP A 40 0.42 -19.00 -5.28
C ASP A 40 -0.22 -18.05 -6.26
N SER A 41 0.48 -16.96 -6.59
CA SER A 41 0.07 -15.98 -7.58
C SER A 41 1.28 -15.37 -8.26
N GLU A 42 1.13 -15.01 -9.54
CA GLU A 42 2.14 -14.26 -10.29
C GLU A 42 2.04 -12.74 -10.07
N THR A 43 0.92 -12.30 -9.51
CA THR A 43 0.65 -10.89 -9.20
C THR A 43 0.05 -10.75 -7.81
N TRP A 44 0.37 -9.65 -7.13
CA TRP A 44 -0.13 -9.38 -5.78
C TRP A 44 -0.80 -8.03 -5.67
N HIS A 45 -1.95 -8.03 -4.99
CA HIS A 45 -2.65 -6.82 -4.58
C HIS A 45 -2.53 -6.66 -3.07
N VAL A 46 -1.63 -5.78 -2.67
CA VAL A 46 -1.22 -5.56 -1.28
C VAL A 46 -1.97 -4.38 -0.69
N VAL A 47 -2.62 -4.59 0.44
CA VAL A 47 -3.33 -3.54 1.18
C VAL A 47 -2.65 -3.31 2.52
N THR A 48 -2.28 -2.06 2.79
CA THR A 48 -1.71 -1.68 4.09
C THR A 48 -2.80 -1.42 5.11
N ASP A 49 -2.87 -2.22 6.18
CA ASP A 49 -3.76 -2.05 7.33
C ASP A 49 -2.97 -2.19 8.63
N THR A 50 -2.19 -1.19 8.97
CA THR A 50 -1.22 -1.20 10.07
C THR A 50 -1.71 -1.86 11.36
N LYS A 51 -2.97 -1.66 11.71
CA LYS A 51 -3.56 -2.18 12.95
C LYS A 51 -4.25 -3.54 12.80
N GLY A 52 -4.51 -3.98 11.58
CA GLY A 52 -5.25 -5.22 11.34
C GLY A 52 -6.73 -5.08 11.73
N THR A 53 -7.46 -4.24 11.03
CA THR A 53 -8.85 -3.93 11.39
C THR A 53 -9.83 -3.94 10.21
N LEU A 54 -9.36 -4.17 8.98
CA LEU A 54 -10.23 -4.30 7.81
C LEU A 54 -11.11 -5.54 7.90
N LEU A 55 -12.36 -5.37 7.52
CA LEU A 55 -13.25 -6.50 7.22
C LEU A 55 -13.17 -6.81 5.74
N TRP A 56 -12.96 -8.07 5.44
CA TRP A 56 -12.82 -8.55 4.08
C TRP A 56 -14.07 -9.31 3.64
N PRO A 57 -14.55 -9.13 2.40
CA PRO A 57 -15.70 -9.88 1.90
C PRO A 57 -15.44 -11.40 1.89
N GLU A 58 -16.49 -12.19 1.87
CA GLU A 58 -16.39 -13.67 1.90
C GLU A 58 -15.58 -14.22 0.74
N THR A 59 -15.74 -13.61 -0.42
CA THR A 59 -14.97 -13.96 -1.61
C THR A 59 -13.96 -12.86 -1.92
N THR A 60 -12.69 -13.19 -1.83
CA THR A 60 -11.58 -12.30 -2.20
C THR A 60 -10.79 -12.90 -3.36
N GLU A 61 -10.08 -12.04 -4.09
CA GLU A 61 -9.12 -12.49 -5.09
C GLU A 61 -7.98 -13.26 -4.42
N LYS A 62 -7.56 -14.37 -5.03
CA LYS A 62 -6.44 -15.20 -4.52
C LYS A 62 -5.12 -14.47 -4.40
N SER A 63 -4.95 -13.38 -5.17
CA SER A 63 -3.77 -12.51 -5.14
C SER A 63 -3.78 -11.47 -4.03
N ARG A 64 -4.78 -11.48 -3.14
CA ARG A 64 -4.91 -10.49 -2.07
C ARG A 64 -3.91 -10.76 -0.94
N LEU A 65 -3.22 -9.69 -0.52
CA LEU A 65 -2.27 -9.71 0.59
C LEU A 65 -2.53 -8.52 1.53
N CYS A 66 -2.65 -8.79 2.82
CA CYS A 66 -2.77 -7.76 3.84
C CYS A 66 -1.42 -7.52 4.52
N LEU A 67 -0.96 -6.27 4.52
CA LEU A 67 0.27 -5.85 5.18
C LEU A 67 -0.07 -5.15 6.49
N VAL A 68 0.36 -5.73 7.61
CA VAL A 68 0.08 -5.25 8.96
C VAL A 68 1.36 -5.01 9.76
N SER A 69 1.26 -4.29 10.87
CA SER A 69 2.36 -4.23 11.84
C SER A 69 2.30 -5.39 12.84
N GLU A 70 3.37 -5.60 13.58
CA GLU A 70 3.45 -6.59 14.68
C GLU A 70 2.47 -6.31 15.83
N LYS A 71 1.80 -5.14 15.83
CA LYS A 71 0.72 -4.80 16.77
C LYS A 71 -0.64 -5.34 16.37
N ALA A 72 -0.80 -5.85 15.15
CA ALA A 72 -2.03 -6.53 14.77
C ALA A 72 -2.27 -7.72 15.70
N SER A 73 -3.54 -8.00 15.99
CA SER A 73 -3.90 -9.09 16.88
C SER A 73 -3.74 -10.46 16.21
N ARG A 74 -3.41 -11.47 16.97
CA ARG A 74 -3.37 -12.86 16.49
C ARG A 74 -4.73 -13.29 15.95
N GLY A 75 -5.82 -12.86 16.59
CA GLY A 75 -7.17 -13.10 16.11
C GLY A 75 -7.42 -12.55 14.71
N TYR A 76 -6.86 -11.37 14.38
CA TYR A 76 -6.95 -10.82 13.03
C TYR A 76 -6.18 -11.67 12.01
N LEU A 77 -5.00 -12.17 12.36
CA LEU A 77 -4.25 -13.05 11.45
C LEU A 77 -4.97 -14.37 11.18
N GLU A 78 -5.60 -14.95 12.21
CA GLU A 78 -6.44 -16.14 12.02
C GLU A 78 -7.67 -15.83 11.16
N TYR A 79 -8.30 -14.67 11.34
CA TYR A 79 -9.37 -14.21 10.47
C TYR A 79 -8.93 -14.13 9.01
N LEU A 80 -7.74 -13.54 8.72
CA LEU A 80 -7.20 -13.47 7.36
C LEU A 80 -6.96 -14.87 6.77
N LYS A 81 -6.42 -15.80 7.56
CA LYS A 81 -6.24 -17.21 7.14
C LYS A 81 -7.58 -17.87 6.78
N CYS A 82 -8.60 -17.71 7.63
CA CYS A 82 -9.94 -18.24 7.37
C CYS A 82 -10.57 -17.66 6.09
N ARG A 83 -10.21 -16.43 5.73
CA ARG A 83 -10.64 -15.78 4.49
C ARG A 83 -9.78 -16.11 3.28
N GLY A 84 -8.73 -16.92 3.44
CA GLY A 84 -7.79 -17.23 2.36
C GLY A 84 -6.97 -16.03 1.88
N ILE A 85 -6.72 -15.06 2.78
CA ILE A 85 -5.96 -13.85 2.46
C ILE A 85 -4.53 -14.03 2.98
N SER A 86 -3.57 -13.82 2.09
CA SER A 86 -2.15 -13.79 2.46
C SER A 86 -1.86 -12.58 3.36
N TYR A 87 -0.86 -12.67 4.21
CA TYR A 87 -0.43 -11.52 5.01
C TYR A 87 1.07 -11.50 5.26
N ILE A 88 1.58 -10.30 5.52
CA ILE A 88 2.88 -10.03 6.13
C ILE A 88 2.63 -9.14 7.35
N ALA A 89 3.13 -9.55 8.52
CA ALA A 89 3.14 -8.76 9.74
C ALA A 89 4.58 -8.35 10.02
N VAL A 90 4.87 -7.03 10.02
CA VAL A 90 6.23 -6.52 10.18
C VAL A 90 6.24 -5.07 10.67
N GLY A 91 7.14 -4.78 11.62
CA GLY A 91 7.31 -3.46 12.23
C GLY A 91 6.57 -3.28 13.54
N LYS A 92 7.28 -2.78 14.56
CA LYS A 92 6.82 -2.75 15.97
C LYS A 92 5.70 -1.75 16.27
N GLY A 93 5.50 -0.71 15.47
CA GLY A 93 4.49 0.32 15.73
C GLY A 93 3.79 0.82 14.48
N ALA A 94 4.54 0.95 13.42
CA ALA A 94 4.09 1.12 12.05
C ALA A 94 4.61 -0.06 11.24
N ILE A 95 4.11 -0.23 10.03
CA ILE A 95 4.66 -1.20 9.07
C ILE A 95 6.09 -0.75 8.71
N ASP A 96 7.05 -1.66 8.83
CA ASP A 96 8.39 -1.48 8.30
C ASP A 96 8.34 -1.77 6.78
N LEU A 97 8.24 -0.71 5.98
CA LEU A 97 8.03 -0.82 4.53
C LEU A 97 9.22 -1.47 3.83
N LYS A 98 10.44 -1.19 4.27
CA LYS A 98 11.65 -1.78 3.68
C LYS A 98 11.66 -3.29 3.89
N LYS A 99 11.47 -3.74 5.12
CA LYS A 99 11.41 -5.16 5.45
C LYS A 99 10.20 -5.84 4.82
N ALA A 100 9.07 -5.14 4.68
CA ALA A 100 7.91 -5.64 3.96
C ALA A 100 8.22 -5.92 2.49
N LEU A 101 8.93 -5.01 1.81
CA LEU A 101 9.39 -5.22 0.43
C LEU A 101 10.36 -6.40 0.31
N GLU A 102 11.31 -6.54 1.24
CA GLU A 102 12.22 -7.69 1.29
C GLU A 102 11.44 -9.01 1.40
N MET A 103 10.45 -9.08 2.30
CA MET A 103 9.59 -10.27 2.46
C MET A 103 8.70 -10.53 1.23
N LEU A 104 8.22 -9.49 0.55
CA LEU A 104 7.48 -9.64 -0.71
C LEU A 104 8.36 -10.26 -1.81
N VAL A 105 9.62 -9.85 -1.91
CA VAL A 105 10.57 -10.44 -2.84
C VAL A 105 10.85 -11.90 -2.49
N GLU A 106 11.18 -12.18 -1.23
CA GLU A 106 11.64 -13.50 -0.79
C GLU A 106 10.53 -14.56 -0.82
N HIS A 107 9.33 -14.22 -0.35
CA HIS A 107 8.26 -15.19 -0.12
C HIS A 107 7.14 -15.15 -1.17
N PHE A 108 6.97 -14.00 -1.84
CA PHE A 108 5.87 -13.79 -2.79
C PHE A 108 6.34 -13.58 -4.24
N GLY A 109 7.65 -13.56 -4.47
CA GLY A 109 8.24 -13.47 -5.81
C GLY A 109 8.07 -12.11 -6.49
N THR A 110 7.79 -11.06 -5.72
CA THR A 110 7.66 -9.69 -6.20
C THR A 110 8.97 -9.19 -6.83
N ARG A 111 8.87 -8.54 -7.97
CA ARG A 111 10.02 -7.94 -8.69
C ARG A 111 9.84 -6.46 -8.93
N ARG A 112 8.60 -6.00 -9.11
CA ARG A 112 8.30 -4.61 -9.37
C ARG A 112 6.98 -4.20 -8.73
N VAL A 113 7.05 -3.22 -7.84
CA VAL A 113 5.92 -2.71 -7.08
C VAL A 113 5.39 -1.40 -7.70
N ALA A 114 4.08 -1.30 -7.85
CA ALA A 114 3.38 -0.04 -8.07
C ALA A 114 2.72 0.41 -6.77
N VAL A 115 3.14 1.53 -6.20
CA VAL A 115 2.45 2.17 -5.07
C VAL A 115 1.39 3.12 -5.65
N VAL A 116 0.12 2.75 -5.53
CA VAL A 116 -0.98 3.44 -6.22
C VAL A 116 -1.79 4.39 -5.35
N GLY A 117 -1.31 4.64 -4.14
CA GLY A 117 -1.89 5.66 -3.28
C GLY A 117 -2.73 5.13 -2.12
N GLY A 118 -3.48 5.93 -1.30
CA GLY A 118 -3.50 7.42 -1.33
C GLY A 118 -2.23 8.13 -0.85
N GLY A 119 -2.35 9.45 -0.72
CA GLY A 119 -1.21 10.32 -0.48
C GLY A 119 -0.32 9.93 0.69
N HIS A 120 -0.88 9.45 1.80
CA HIS A 120 -0.11 9.02 2.97
C HIS A 120 0.77 7.81 2.70
N ILE A 121 0.31 6.81 1.93
CA ILE A 121 1.15 5.66 1.60
C ILE A 121 2.24 6.07 0.62
N ASN A 122 1.93 6.86 -0.40
CA ASN A 122 2.92 7.40 -1.33
C ASN A 122 3.99 8.22 -0.58
N GLY A 123 3.56 9.11 0.33
CA GLY A 123 4.47 9.91 1.14
C GLY A 123 5.34 9.08 2.10
N SER A 124 4.82 7.97 2.61
CA SER A 124 5.61 7.04 3.44
C SER A 124 6.71 6.36 2.63
N PHE A 125 6.40 5.85 1.44
CA PHE A 125 7.41 5.27 0.56
C PHE A 125 8.45 6.30 0.10
N LEU A 126 8.03 7.53 -0.19
CA LEU A 126 8.93 8.62 -0.57
C LEU A 126 9.89 8.97 0.57
N ARG A 127 9.37 9.15 1.79
CA ARG A 127 10.15 9.48 2.98
C ARG A 127 11.19 8.41 3.33
N GLU A 128 10.88 7.15 3.10
CA GLU A 128 11.78 6.02 3.37
C GLU A 128 12.71 5.71 2.18
N GLU A 129 12.73 6.59 1.14
CA GLU A 129 13.57 6.46 -0.05
C GLU A 129 13.35 5.12 -0.81
N LEU A 130 12.11 4.65 -0.83
CA LEU A 130 11.72 3.38 -1.45
C LEU A 130 11.07 3.54 -2.83
N LEU A 131 11.11 4.75 -3.41
CA LEU A 131 10.58 5.03 -4.75
C LEU A 131 11.72 5.27 -5.73
N ASP A 132 11.76 4.48 -6.81
CA ASP A 132 12.67 4.70 -7.93
C ASP A 132 12.10 5.69 -8.94
N GLU A 133 10.77 5.66 -9.13
CA GLU A 133 10.07 6.40 -10.18
C GLU A 133 8.71 6.92 -9.70
N VAL A 134 8.38 8.12 -10.13
CA VAL A 134 7.04 8.70 -10.00
C VAL A 134 6.39 8.79 -11.38
N SER A 135 5.22 8.18 -11.54
CA SER A 135 4.43 8.16 -12.76
C SER A 135 3.06 8.79 -12.49
N MET A 136 2.77 9.92 -13.11
CA MET A 136 1.56 10.72 -12.87
C MET A 136 0.82 10.98 -14.16
N VAL A 137 -0.51 10.84 -14.12
CA VAL A 137 -1.41 11.27 -15.19
C VAL A 137 -2.21 12.46 -14.70
N TYR A 138 -2.10 13.56 -15.42
CA TYR A 138 -2.87 14.78 -15.17
C TYR A 138 -4.01 14.86 -16.18
N GLY A 139 -5.24 14.75 -15.69
CA GLY A 139 -6.44 14.99 -16.50
C GLY A 139 -6.69 16.49 -16.70
N PRO A 140 -7.44 16.89 -17.72
CA PRO A 140 -7.71 18.29 -18.07
C PRO A 140 -8.84 18.90 -17.22
N GLY A 141 -8.92 18.56 -15.94
CA GLY A 141 -9.95 19.03 -15.02
C GLY A 141 -9.39 19.82 -13.86
N ILE A 142 -10.14 20.80 -13.38
CA ILE A 142 -9.85 21.58 -12.18
C ILE A 142 -10.95 21.27 -11.16
N ASP A 143 -10.61 20.61 -10.08
CA ASP A 143 -11.55 20.33 -8.98
C ASP A 143 -11.93 21.62 -8.21
N GLY A 144 -10.95 22.44 -7.85
CA GLY A 144 -11.17 23.71 -7.14
C GLY A 144 -11.65 23.57 -5.70
N ARG A 145 -11.87 22.36 -5.18
CA ARG A 145 -12.29 22.12 -3.80
C ARG A 145 -11.10 22.19 -2.84
N SER A 146 -11.32 22.72 -1.64
CA SER A 146 -10.33 22.73 -0.56
C SER A 146 -10.34 21.39 0.20
N SER A 147 -9.22 21.08 0.85
CA SER A 147 -9.09 19.91 1.75
C SER A 147 -9.16 18.53 1.08
N PHE A 148 -8.84 18.46 -0.20
CA PHE A 148 -8.67 17.19 -0.88
C PHE A 148 -7.27 16.62 -0.66
N ALA A 149 -7.19 15.28 -0.68
CA ALA A 149 -5.93 14.55 -0.59
C ALA A 149 -5.00 14.92 -1.76
N THR A 150 -3.71 15.06 -1.46
CA THR A 150 -2.67 15.26 -2.47
C THR A 150 -2.03 13.93 -2.88
N ALA A 151 -1.22 13.94 -3.94
CA ALA A 151 -0.53 12.73 -4.40
C ALA A 151 0.48 12.19 -3.36
N PHE A 152 1.07 13.07 -2.55
CA PHE A 152 2.01 12.72 -1.49
C PHE A 152 1.68 13.51 -0.22
N GLU A 153 1.51 12.81 0.89
CA GLU A 153 1.15 13.38 2.19
C GLU A 153 1.96 12.77 3.33
N GLY A 154 1.90 13.36 4.52
CA GLY A 154 2.53 12.84 5.72
C GLY A 154 4.04 13.08 5.79
N ILE A 155 4.56 14.01 4.99
CA ILE A 155 5.93 14.48 5.15
C ILE A 155 5.98 15.36 6.40
N PRO A 156 6.88 15.09 7.37
CA PRO A 156 6.96 15.86 8.62
C PRO A 156 7.24 17.34 8.37
N LYS A 157 6.65 18.20 9.21
CA LYS A 157 7.05 19.62 9.27
C LYS A 157 8.53 19.71 9.66
N GLY A 158 9.31 20.52 8.95
CA GLY A 158 10.76 20.65 9.14
C GLY A 158 11.58 19.93 8.08
N HIS A 159 10.96 19.23 7.16
CA HIS A 159 11.61 18.84 5.91
C HIS A 159 11.63 20.06 4.98
N GLU A 160 12.72 20.82 5.03
CA GLU A 160 12.81 22.15 4.38
C GLU A 160 13.08 22.05 2.89
N GLU A 161 13.70 20.96 2.42
CA GLU A 161 14.03 20.78 1.02
C GLU A 161 13.02 19.81 0.33
N PRO A 162 12.54 20.17 -0.88
CA PRO A 162 11.68 19.28 -1.64
C PRO A 162 12.50 18.09 -2.18
N TYR A 163 11.83 16.94 -2.34
CA TYR A 163 12.41 15.80 -3.06
C TYR A 163 12.61 16.17 -4.54
N HIS A 164 13.82 15.95 -5.04
CA HIS A 164 14.16 16.28 -6.41
C HIS A 164 13.84 15.15 -7.37
N LEU A 165 13.21 15.50 -8.47
CA LEU A 165 12.82 14.57 -9.51
C LEU A 165 13.52 14.93 -10.82
N LYS A 166 13.93 13.91 -11.58
CA LYS A 166 14.46 14.08 -12.94
C LYS A 166 13.42 13.60 -13.97
N LEU A 167 12.97 14.48 -14.85
CA LEU A 167 12.03 14.12 -15.91
C LEU A 167 12.62 13.03 -16.81
N ILE A 168 11.88 11.92 -16.98
CA ILE A 168 12.18 10.81 -17.88
C ILE A 168 11.36 10.92 -19.17
N ALA A 169 10.06 11.19 -19.03
CA ALA A 169 9.14 11.28 -20.16
C ALA A 169 7.97 12.22 -19.86
N ALA A 170 7.50 12.89 -20.91
CA ALA A 170 6.25 13.65 -20.94
C ALA A 170 5.50 13.28 -22.22
N ARG A 171 4.23 12.90 -22.11
CA ARG A 171 3.40 12.52 -23.27
C ARG A 171 2.00 13.08 -23.14
N VAL A 172 1.51 13.65 -24.23
CA VAL A 172 0.08 13.94 -24.37
C VAL A 172 -0.63 12.61 -24.64
N MET A 173 -1.70 12.36 -23.93
CA MET A 173 -2.55 11.19 -24.04
C MET A 173 -3.88 11.57 -24.69
N LEU A 174 -4.76 10.59 -24.87
CA LEU A 174 -6.13 10.84 -25.32
C LEU A 174 -6.86 11.73 -24.31
N GLU A 175 -7.86 12.46 -24.79
CA GLU A 175 -8.72 13.34 -23.97
C GLU A 175 -7.93 14.45 -23.23
N ASP A 176 -6.91 15.00 -23.88
CA ASP A 176 -6.10 16.12 -23.38
C ASP A 176 -5.37 15.86 -22.05
N ALA A 177 -5.26 14.61 -21.62
CA ALA A 177 -4.49 14.24 -20.44
C ALA A 177 -2.97 14.26 -20.74
N VAL A 178 -2.16 14.51 -19.70
CA VAL A 178 -0.70 14.49 -19.80
C VAL A 178 -0.14 13.43 -18.84
N TRP A 179 0.68 12.54 -19.38
CA TRP A 179 1.42 11.57 -18.60
C TRP A 179 2.86 12.02 -18.40
N LEU A 180 3.28 12.11 -17.15
CA LEU A 180 4.63 12.48 -16.73
C LEU A 180 5.29 11.35 -15.98
N ARG A 181 6.56 11.08 -16.28
CA ARG A 181 7.40 10.13 -15.54
C ARG A 181 8.67 10.82 -15.07
N TYR A 182 9.00 10.57 -13.81
CA TYR A 182 10.19 11.12 -13.17
C TYR A 182 10.96 10.03 -12.46
N GLN A 183 12.28 10.09 -12.52
CA GLN A 183 13.18 9.37 -11.64
C GLN A 183 13.28 10.14 -10.32
N VAL A 184 13.20 9.46 -9.19
CA VAL A 184 13.50 10.01 -7.86
C VAL A 184 15.03 10.06 -7.72
N LYS A 185 15.56 11.18 -7.18
CA LYS A 185 17.01 11.39 -7.01
C LYS A 185 17.42 11.16 -5.58
#